data_5587dd860c2bea410df9a9d62069a80e
#
_entry.id   5587dd860c2bea410df9a9d62069a80e
#
_cell.length_a   1.000
_cell.length_b   1.000
_cell.length_c   1.000
_cell.angle_alpha   90.00
_cell.angle_beta   90.00
_cell.angle_gamma   90.00
#
_symmetry.space_group_name_H-M   'P 1'
#
loop_
_entity.id
_entity.type
_entity.pdbx_description
1 polymer ?
#
loop_
_entity_poly.entity_id
_entity_poly.type
_entity_poly.pdbx_seq_one_letter_code
_entity_poly.pdbx_strand_id
1 'polypeptide(L)'
;CVVGKKGFGFFPDKNSNFRYPQIGVVIINDNTEIGCGSTIDRGSLSNTIIGKNTYLDNQIHIAHNVKIGENCIIAGQVGFAGSSTLGDNVMIGGQAGVSGHLKIGNNVQIGGGSGVIKNIPDNCRVMGYPAQNIKNFLRENK
;
A
#
# COMPACT_ATOMS: atom_id res chain seq x y z
N CYS A 1 -0.07 15.64 -6.84
CA CYS A 1 -0.67 14.67 -5.93
C CYS A 1 -1.62 15.33 -4.94
N VAL A 2 -2.48 14.56 -4.30
CA VAL A 2 -3.42 15.02 -3.28
C VAL A 2 -3.09 14.33 -1.96
N VAL A 3 -2.81 15.11 -0.92
CA VAL A 3 -2.40 14.60 0.39
C VAL A 3 -3.38 15.05 1.48
N GLY A 4 -3.76 14.14 2.37
CA GLY A 4 -4.58 14.44 3.54
C GLY A 4 -6.09 14.48 3.29
N LYS A 5 -6.55 13.99 2.14
CA LYS A 5 -7.97 13.79 1.89
C LYS A 5 -8.55 12.79 2.91
N LYS A 6 -9.82 12.94 3.26
CA LYS A 6 -10.54 11.97 4.11
C LYS A 6 -10.54 10.58 3.47
N GLY A 7 -10.16 9.58 4.23
CA GLY A 7 -10.14 8.19 3.79
C GLY A 7 -11.52 7.63 3.47
N PHE A 8 -11.54 6.52 2.76
CA PHE A 8 -12.73 5.80 2.34
C PHE A 8 -13.08 4.73 3.38
N GLY A 9 -13.75 5.15 4.46
CA GLY A 9 -14.16 4.27 5.54
C GLY A 9 -15.59 4.58 5.98
N PHE A 10 -16.45 3.59 5.95
CA PHE A 10 -17.88 3.72 6.23
C PHE A 10 -18.41 2.56 7.04
N PHE A 11 -19.42 2.86 7.89
CA PHE A 11 -20.32 1.86 8.44
C PHE A 11 -21.51 1.71 7.48
N PRO A 12 -21.72 0.52 6.89
CA PRO A 12 -22.94 0.29 6.13
C PRO A 12 -24.15 0.21 7.07
N ASP A 13 -25.21 0.91 6.72
CA ASP A 13 -26.51 0.82 7.38
C ASP A 13 -27.60 0.63 6.33
N LYS A 14 -28.78 0.15 6.76
CA LYS A 14 -29.89 -0.17 5.84
C LYS A 14 -30.37 1.04 5.02
N ASN A 15 -30.28 2.24 5.58
CA ASN A 15 -30.81 3.46 4.97
C ASN A 15 -29.75 4.48 4.60
N SER A 16 -28.50 4.31 5.05
CA SER A 16 -27.41 5.26 4.80
C SER A 16 -26.05 4.64 5.11
N ASN A 17 -24.98 5.30 4.65
CA ASN A 17 -23.62 4.95 5.01
C ASN A 17 -23.06 6.04 5.93
N PHE A 18 -22.66 5.68 7.12
CA PHE A 18 -21.96 6.60 8.03
C PHE A 18 -20.45 6.56 7.78
N ARG A 19 -19.87 7.73 7.53
CA ARG A 19 -18.43 7.84 7.40
C ARG A 19 -17.76 7.74 8.77
N TYR A 20 -16.72 6.90 8.87
CA TYR A 20 -15.82 6.90 10.04
C TYR A 20 -15.14 8.26 10.22
N PRO A 21 -14.95 8.72 11.46
CA PRO A 21 -14.11 9.89 11.73
C PRO A 21 -12.72 9.72 11.13
N GLN A 22 -12.22 10.75 10.48
CA GLN A 22 -10.92 10.79 9.83
C GLN A 22 -10.14 11.97 10.44
N ILE A 23 -9.61 11.76 11.65
CA ILE A 23 -8.94 12.81 12.47
C ILE A 23 -7.42 12.66 12.51
N GLY A 24 -6.87 11.54 12.05
CA GLY A 24 -5.44 11.36 11.88
C GLY A 24 -4.88 12.26 10.78
N VAL A 25 -3.58 12.25 10.61
CA VAL A 25 -2.86 13.04 9.62
C VAL A 25 -2.09 12.13 8.66
N VAL A 26 -1.45 12.73 7.65
CA VAL A 26 -0.42 12.08 6.84
C VAL A 26 0.94 12.57 7.34
N ILE A 27 1.85 11.63 7.59
CA ILE A 27 3.25 11.92 7.93
C ILE A 27 4.12 11.41 6.78
N ILE A 28 4.84 12.32 6.13
CA ILE A 28 5.79 12.02 5.07
C ILE A 28 7.18 12.36 5.61
N ASN A 29 8.04 11.35 5.73
CA ASN A 29 9.37 11.53 6.26
C ASN A 29 10.36 12.02 5.19
N ASP A 30 11.58 12.30 5.61
CA ASP A 30 12.60 12.95 4.80
C ASP A 30 12.97 12.14 3.55
N ASN A 31 13.39 12.85 2.51
CA ASN A 31 13.84 12.28 1.24
C ASN A 31 12.80 11.35 0.56
N THR A 32 11.52 11.61 0.77
CA THR A 32 10.44 10.89 0.10
C THR A 32 10.09 11.60 -1.21
N GLU A 33 9.97 10.84 -2.29
CA GLU A 33 9.49 11.31 -3.58
C GLU A 33 8.11 10.74 -3.89
N ILE A 34 7.19 11.57 -4.36
CA ILE A 34 5.81 11.18 -4.67
C ILE A 34 5.43 11.69 -6.05
N GLY A 35 5.17 10.78 -6.96
CA GLY A 35 4.87 11.05 -8.36
C GLY A 35 3.48 11.68 -8.61
N CYS A 36 3.29 12.11 -9.82
CA CYS A 36 2.10 12.83 -10.28
C CYS A 36 0.82 11.98 -10.15
N GLY A 37 -0.29 12.64 -9.82
CA GLY A 37 -1.59 11.97 -9.76
C GLY A 37 -1.77 11.02 -8.57
N SER A 38 -0.80 10.91 -7.69
CA SER A 38 -0.90 10.08 -6.48
C SER A 38 -1.84 10.70 -5.46
N THR A 39 -2.53 9.85 -4.69
CA THR A 39 -3.47 10.25 -3.64
C THR A 39 -3.13 9.54 -2.34
N ILE A 40 -3.02 10.32 -1.26
CA ILE A 40 -2.67 9.81 0.07
C ILE A 40 -3.73 10.28 1.05
N ASP A 41 -4.52 9.33 1.53
CA ASP A 41 -5.58 9.61 2.49
C ASP A 41 -5.01 9.79 3.89
N ARG A 42 -5.61 10.70 4.66
CA ARG A 42 -5.30 10.85 6.09
C ARG A 42 -5.75 9.63 6.88
N GLY A 43 -5.16 9.41 8.02
CA GLY A 43 -5.58 8.37 8.92
C GLY A 43 -6.94 8.64 9.58
N SER A 44 -7.58 7.58 10.06
CA SER A 44 -8.79 7.68 10.85
C SER A 44 -8.45 8.08 12.31
N LEU A 45 -8.22 7.13 13.20
CA LEU A 45 -7.77 7.39 14.58
C LEU A 45 -6.25 7.38 14.71
N SER A 46 -5.54 6.68 13.85
CA SER A 46 -4.07 6.72 13.74
C SER A 46 -3.65 7.39 12.43
N ASN A 47 -2.35 7.60 12.23
CA ASN A 47 -1.84 8.31 11.07
C ASN A 47 -1.55 7.38 9.89
N THR A 48 -1.59 7.93 8.67
CA THR A 48 -0.97 7.37 7.47
C THR A 48 0.49 7.81 7.45
N ILE A 49 1.44 6.90 7.26
CA ILE A 49 2.88 7.19 7.42
C ILE A 49 3.65 6.67 6.21
N ILE A 50 4.53 7.50 5.67
CA ILE A 50 5.50 7.11 4.64
C ILE A 50 6.90 7.31 5.22
N GLY A 51 7.68 6.23 5.27
CA GLY A 51 9.05 6.19 5.79
C GLY A 51 10.03 6.95 4.91
N LYS A 52 11.16 7.33 5.50
CA LYS A 52 12.21 8.10 4.81
C LYS A 52 12.80 7.33 3.61
N ASN A 53 13.36 8.06 2.65
CA ASN A 53 13.99 7.52 1.44
C ASN A 53 13.06 6.60 0.62
N THR A 54 11.75 6.76 0.72
CA THR A 54 10.77 5.96 -0.02
C THR A 54 10.32 6.72 -1.26
N TYR A 55 10.37 6.04 -2.41
CA TYR A 55 10.03 6.60 -3.70
C TYR A 55 8.75 5.97 -4.25
N LEU A 56 7.78 6.81 -4.54
CA LEU A 56 6.48 6.47 -5.07
C LEU A 56 6.36 7.06 -6.47
N ASP A 57 6.16 6.23 -7.47
CA ASP A 57 5.93 6.64 -8.85
C ASP A 57 4.52 7.24 -9.02
N ASN A 58 4.07 7.43 -10.24
CA ASN A 58 2.84 8.12 -10.57
C ASN A 58 1.57 7.30 -10.26
N GLN A 59 0.48 7.99 -9.95
CA GLN A 59 -0.87 7.43 -9.82
C GLN A 59 -1.00 6.35 -8.73
N ILE A 60 -0.24 6.46 -7.67
CA ILE A 60 -0.33 5.56 -6.52
C ILE A 60 -1.46 6.00 -5.61
N HIS A 61 -2.24 5.03 -5.11
CA HIS A 61 -3.22 5.28 -4.07
C HIS A 61 -2.80 4.68 -2.73
N ILE A 62 -2.70 5.53 -1.72
CA ILE A 62 -2.42 5.14 -0.33
C ILE A 62 -3.65 5.46 0.51
N ALA A 63 -4.39 4.44 0.90
CA ALA A 63 -5.59 4.60 1.70
C ALA A 63 -5.28 4.95 3.18
N HIS A 64 -6.30 5.24 3.94
CA HIS A 64 -6.19 5.64 5.34
C HIS A 64 -5.43 4.61 6.20
N ASN A 65 -4.65 5.08 7.14
CA ASN A 65 -3.91 4.29 8.13
C ASN A 65 -2.83 3.34 7.54
N VAL A 66 -2.50 3.47 6.27
CA VAL A 66 -1.40 2.71 5.66
C VAL A 66 -0.09 3.20 6.25
N LYS A 67 0.81 2.27 6.53
CA LYS A 67 2.18 2.54 6.98
C LYS A 67 3.16 1.93 6.00
N ILE A 68 4.00 2.75 5.41
CA ILE A 68 5.08 2.32 4.51
C ILE A 68 6.40 2.56 5.22
N GLY A 69 7.26 1.55 5.26
CA GLY A 69 8.58 1.60 5.87
C GLY A 69 9.57 2.48 5.10
N GLU A 70 10.83 2.35 5.44
CA GLU A 70 11.93 3.12 4.87
C GLU A 70 12.49 2.44 3.61
N ASN A 71 13.12 3.23 2.72
CA ASN A 71 13.84 2.75 1.54
C ASN A 71 12.97 1.88 0.60
N CYS A 72 11.68 2.13 0.52
CA CYS A 72 10.77 1.42 -0.38
C CYS A 72 10.77 2.04 -1.77
N ILE A 73 10.58 1.20 -2.80
CA ILE A 73 10.46 1.62 -4.20
C ILE A 73 9.15 1.04 -4.75
N ILE A 74 8.22 1.91 -5.10
CA ILE A 74 6.87 1.53 -5.48
C ILE A 74 6.55 2.12 -6.85
N ALA A 75 6.36 1.25 -7.82
CA ALA A 75 6.10 1.62 -9.21
C ALA A 75 4.65 2.12 -9.41
N GLY A 76 4.37 2.66 -10.59
CA GLY A 76 3.12 3.35 -10.91
C GLY A 76 1.87 2.51 -10.75
N GLN A 77 0.77 3.18 -10.42
CA GLN A 77 -0.57 2.60 -10.30
C GLN A 77 -0.73 1.52 -9.24
N VAL A 78 0.18 1.45 -8.27
CA VAL A 78 0.02 0.56 -7.10
C VAL A 78 -1.04 1.13 -6.16
N GLY A 79 -1.88 0.25 -5.63
CA GLY A 79 -2.91 0.60 -4.66
C GLY A 79 -2.73 -0.11 -3.32
N PHE A 80 -2.82 0.65 -2.24
CA PHE A 80 -2.82 0.12 -0.87
C PHE A 80 -4.18 0.35 -0.23
N ALA A 81 -4.87 -0.71 0.12
CA ALA A 81 -6.10 -0.61 0.90
C ALA A 81 -5.81 -0.29 2.37
N GLY A 82 -6.80 0.23 3.06
CA GLY A 82 -6.66 0.79 4.40
C GLY A 82 -6.01 -0.13 5.42
N SER A 83 -5.22 0.45 6.30
CA SER A 83 -4.55 -0.22 7.43
C SER A 83 -3.53 -1.30 7.04
N SER A 84 -3.12 -1.37 5.80
CA SER A 84 -2.00 -2.23 5.41
C SER A 84 -0.67 -1.64 5.89
N THR A 85 0.30 -2.51 6.16
CA THR A 85 1.63 -2.11 6.65
C THR A 85 2.71 -2.77 5.81
N LEU A 86 3.66 -1.97 5.33
CA LEU A 86 4.87 -2.43 4.67
C LEU A 86 6.07 -2.22 5.60
N GLY A 87 6.96 -3.21 5.64
CA GLY A 87 8.28 -3.09 6.24
C GLY A 87 9.24 -2.26 5.39
N ASP A 88 10.52 -2.34 5.71
CA ASP A 88 11.58 -1.60 5.05
C ASP A 88 12.09 -2.34 3.79
N ASN A 89 12.68 -1.59 2.85
CA ASN A 89 13.31 -2.12 1.65
C ASN A 89 12.34 -2.96 0.79
N VAL A 90 11.08 -2.60 0.71
CA VAL A 90 10.07 -3.29 -0.10
C VAL A 90 10.06 -2.70 -1.51
N MET A 91 10.04 -3.58 -2.52
CA MET A 91 9.93 -3.20 -3.92
C MET A 91 8.61 -3.74 -4.49
N ILE A 92 7.81 -2.88 -5.12
CA ILE A 92 6.52 -3.27 -5.70
C ILE A 92 6.45 -2.86 -7.16
N GLY A 93 6.20 -3.82 -8.04
CA GLY A 93 5.97 -3.61 -9.46
C GLY A 93 4.64 -2.92 -9.75
N GLY A 94 4.57 -2.23 -10.87
CA GLY A 94 3.38 -1.44 -11.25
C GLY A 94 2.08 -2.22 -11.28
N GLN A 95 0.98 -1.52 -11.04
CA GLN A 95 -0.38 -2.08 -11.04
C GLN A 95 -0.65 -3.19 -10.02
N ALA A 96 0.22 -3.38 -9.02
CA ALA A 96 -0.06 -4.30 -7.93
C ALA A 96 -1.07 -3.70 -6.95
N GLY A 97 -1.87 -4.56 -6.35
CA GLY A 97 -2.85 -4.19 -5.32
C GLY A 97 -2.58 -4.91 -4.00
N VAL A 98 -2.62 -4.18 -2.90
CA VAL A 98 -2.44 -4.74 -1.56
C VAL A 98 -3.75 -4.59 -0.78
N SER A 99 -4.32 -5.72 -0.37
CA SER A 99 -5.57 -5.73 0.41
C SER A 99 -5.39 -5.12 1.80
N GLY A 100 -6.50 -4.67 2.39
CA GLY A 100 -6.51 -4.01 3.69
C GLY A 100 -6.06 -4.91 4.84
N HIS A 101 -5.53 -4.27 5.89
CA HIS A 101 -5.13 -4.92 7.15
C HIS A 101 -4.02 -5.98 7.01
N LEU A 102 -3.30 -6.00 5.89
CA LEU A 102 -2.19 -6.92 5.67
C LEU A 102 -0.88 -6.36 6.22
N LYS A 103 0.00 -7.27 6.59
CA LYS A 103 1.38 -6.98 6.97
C LYS A 103 2.33 -7.59 5.94
N ILE A 104 3.10 -6.74 5.29
CA ILE A 104 4.18 -7.08 4.37
C ILE A 104 5.50 -6.89 5.13
N GLY A 105 6.33 -7.91 5.14
CA GLY A 105 7.60 -7.88 5.85
C GLY A 105 8.67 -7.01 5.20
N ASN A 106 9.88 -7.06 5.76
CA ASN A 106 11.05 -6.35 5.23
C ASN A 106 11.66 -7.09 4.03
N ASN A 107 12.34 -6.36 3.15
CA ASN A 107 13.06 -6.92 2.00
C ASN A 107 12.17 -7.78 1.08
N VAL A 108 10.91 -7.41 0.92
CA VAL A 108 9.94 -8.11 0.09
C VAL A 108 9.94 -7.52 -1.32
N GLN A 109 9.82 -8.39 -2.32
CA GLN A 109 9.62 -7.99 -3.71
C GLN A 109 8.28 -8.51 -4.21
N ILE A 110 7.45 -7.61 -4.73
CA ILE A 110 6.13 -7.91 -5.29
C ILE A 110 6.15 -7.61 -6.78
N GLY A 111 5.91 -8.62 -7.61
CA GLY A 111 5.85 -8.47 -9.07
C GLY A 111 4.70 -7.59 -9.54
N GLY A 112 4.85 -6.97 -10.72
CA GLY A 112 3.80 -6.15 -11.31
C GLY A 112 2.49 -6.90 -11.55
N GLY A 113 1.36 -6.20 -11.46
CA GLY A 113 0.02 -6.78 -11.63
C GLY A 113 -0.39 -7.75 -10.52
N SER A 114 0.35 -7.84 -9.43
CA SER A 114 0.06 -8.80 -8.36
C SER A 114 -1.10 -8.35 -7.47
N GLY A 115 -1.93 -9.30 -7.05
CA GLY A 115 -2.96 -9.11 -6.03
C GLY A 115 -2.56 -9.73 -4.71
N VAL A 116 -2.14 -8.92 -3.75
CA VAL A 116 -1.71 -9.39 -2.42
C VAL A 116 -2.92 -9.48 -1.51
N ILE A 117 -3.29 -10.70 -1.14
CA ILE A 117 -4.46 -10.98 -0.28
C ILE A 117 -4.10 -11.67 1.04
N LYS A 118 -2.81 -11.88 1.30
CA LYS A 118 -2.26 -12.49 2.53
C LYS A 118 -1.03 -11.75 2.99
N ASN A 119 -0.72 -11.86 4.29
CA ASN A 119 0.54 -11.38 4.84
C ASN A 119 1.74 -12.01 4.12
N ILE A 120 2.79 -11.25 3.94
CA ILE A 120 4.03 -11.71 3.31
C ILE A 120 5.15 -11.61 4.35
N PRO A 121 5.83 -12.73 4.69
CA PRO A 121 7.00 -12.72 5.57
C PRO A 121 8.17 -11.94 4.98
N ASP A 122 9.16 -11.63 5.82
CA ASP A 122 10.41 -11.00 5.42
C ASP A 122 11.13 -11.81 4.31
N ASN A 123 11.88 -11.11 3.47
CA ASN A 123 12.78 -11.69 2.48
C ASN A 123 12.07 -12.56 1.42
N CYS A 124 10.80 -12.32 1.15
CA CYS A 124 10.02 -13.06 0.17
C CYS A 124 9.95 -12.33 -1.18
N ARG A 125 9.82 -13.13 -2.24
CA ARG A 125 9.48 -12.67 -3.59
C ARG A 125 8.16 -13.32 -4.00
N VAL A 126 7.18 -12.50 -4.37
CA VAL A 126 5.84 -12.95 -4.74
C VAL A 126 5.40 -12.34 -6.08
N MET A 127 4.53 -13.03 -6.78
CA MET A 127 3.92 -12.57 -8.02
C MET A 127 2.57 -13.26 -8.24
N GLY A 128 1.71 -12.66 -9.03
CA GLY A 128 0.44 -13.24 -9.45
C GLY A 128 -0.78 -12.71 -8.71
N TYR A 129 -1.94 -13.19 -9.14
CA TYR A 129 -3.22 -12.88 -8.51
C TYR A 129 -3.99 -14.18 -8.24
N PRO A 130 -4.12 -14.67 -6.98
CA PRO A 130 -3.48 -14.07 -5.79
C PRO A 130 -1.95 -14.15 -5.86
N ALA A 131 -1.27 -13.20 -5.23
CA ALA A 131 0.19 -13.18 -5.19
C ALA A 131 0.73 -14.42 -4.48
N GLN A 132 1.62 -15.13 -5.13
CA GLN A 132 2.26 -16.34 -4.65
C GLN A 132 3.79 -16.28 -4.83
N ASN A 133 4.51 -17.25 -4.30
CA ASN A 133 5.95 -17.31 -4.48
C ASN A 133 6.30 -17.32 -5.97
N ILE A 134 7.27 -16.52 -6.39
CA ILE A 134 7.59 -16.33 -7.79
C ILE A 134 8.00 -17.63 -8.51
N LYS A 135 8.68 -18.56 -7.82
CA LYS A 135 9.05 -19.85 -8.41
C LYS A 135 7.83 -20.68 -8.75
N ASN A 136 6.79 -20.65 -7.90
CA ASN A 136 5.54 -21.35 -8.14
C ASN A 136 4.79 -20.72 -9.32
N PHE A 137 4.68 -19.38 -9.31
CA PHE A 137 4.03 -18.65 -10.41
C PHE A 137 4.66 -18.97 -11.77
N LEU A 138 5.99 -18.91 -11.87
CA LEU A 138 6.70 -19.19 -13.13
C LEU A 138 6.57 -20.65 -13.58
N ARG A 139 6.40 -21.59 -12.65
CA ARG A 139 6.18 -23.00 -12.97
C ARG A 139 4.77 -23.25 -13.49
N GLU A 140 3.77 -22.60 -12.93
CA GLU A 140 2.35 -22.77 -13.29
C GLU A 140 1.95 -22.05 -14.59
N ASN A 141 2.75 -21.06 -15.03
CA ASN A 141 2.47 -20.24 -16.22
C ASN A 141 3.52 -20.44 -17.34
N LYS A 142 4.11 -21.64 -17.43
CA LYS A 142 4.98 -22.05 -18.55
C LYS A 142 4.18 -22.60 -19.71
#